data_075c927f78242387cb49a597910be513
#
_entry.id   075c927f78242387cb49a597910be513
#
_cell.length_a   1.000
_cell.length_b   1.000
_cell.length_c   1.000
_cell.angle_alpha   90.00
_cell.angle_beta   90.00
_cell.angle_gamma   90.00
#
_symmetry.space_group_name_H-M   'P 1'
#
loop_
_entity.id
_entity.type
_entity.pdbx_description
1 polymer ?
#
loop_
_entity_poly.entity_id
_entity_poly.type
_entity_poly.pdbx_seq_one_letter_code
_entity_poly.pdbx_strand_id
1 'polypeptide(L)'
;MPELFREDQKISGKSGVSFWTTDEISIDEIVAIFPILPDPSSESIPCGAKLLKRARQRLVFQTAAPGLPGNKVVVKMFPLKNPISRLKYRKYARREFINYQKARDKNVPVPKVYGYIEKRHFGFVTGSGIIIEWLEGQRDLLDIAISSPEGYACAAQLGIPALVGLYNAGAMHIDARDENIFLSSQDSSAEFCLIDWQYAGFHPSRSEWMLEHLAAYYIRNAPSVERAALCGDWLTELHKQAEHKIEFNFFSRRVEALLSARQ
;
A
#
# COMPACT_ATOMS: atom_id res chain seq x y z
N MET A 1 22.57 3.57 5.85
CA MET A 1 21.15 3.18 5.96
C MET A 1 20.92 2.82 7.40
N PRO A 2 19.96 3.39 8.13
CA PRO A 2 19.65 2.90 9.46
C PRO A 2 19.25 1.42 9.33
N GLU A 3 19.63 0.64 10.32
CA GLU A 3 19.40 -0.80 10.39
C GLU A 3 17.89 -1.11 10.51
N LEU A 4 17.21 -1.12 9.37
CA LEU A 4 15.77 -1.43 9.27
C LEU A 4 15.45 -2.89 9.64
N PHE A 5 16.48 -3.72 9.81
CA PHE A 5 16.39 -5.12 10.19
C PHE A 5 17.35 -5.39 11.34
N ARG A 6 16.93 -5.01 12.55
CA ARG A 6 17.74 -5.20 13.75
C ARG A 6 17.77 -6.68 14.14
N GLU A 7 18.94 -7.18 14.53
CA GLU A 7 19.10 -8.59 14.93
C GLU A 7 18.39 -8.93 16.25
N ASP A 8 18.21 -7.95 17.14
CA ASP A 8 17.44 -8.10 18.38
C ASP A 8 15.93 -8.24 18.15
N GLN A 9 15.45 -7.89 16.95
CA GLN A 9 14.06 -8.04 16.51
C GLN A 9 13.85 -9.22 15.56
N LYS A 10 14.80 -10.16 15.51
CA LYS A 10 14.78 -11.28 14.57
C LYS A 10 14.38 -12.59 15.23
N ILE A 11 13.42 -13.28 14.66
CA ILE A 11 13.08 -14.67 14.97
C ILE A 11 13.58 -15.57 13.84
N SER A 12 14.29 -16.63 14.17
CA SER A 12 14.73 -17.64 13.18
C SER A 12 14.01 -18.94 13.41
N GLY A 13 13.20 -19.36 12.45
CA GLY A 13 12.50 -20.64 12.45
C GLY A 13 13.36 -21.78 11.91
N LYS A 14 13.03 -23.03 12.32
CA LYS A 14 13.78 -24.25 11.94
C LYS A 14 13.80 -24.53 10.43
N SER A 15 12.89 -23.95 9.65
CA SER A 15 12.72 -24.20 8.19
C SER A 15 13.45 -23.20 7.28
N GLY A 16 14.42 -22.43 7.81
CA GLY A 16 15.10 -21.36 7.06
C GLY A 16 14.25 -20.12 6.86
N VAL A 17 13.16 -19.98 7.62
CA VAL A 17 12.33 -18.78 7.67
C VAL A 17 12.91 -17.86 8.74
N SER A 18 13.10 -16.61 8.38
CA SER A 18 13.44 -15.52 9.31
C SER A 18 12.33 -14.49 9.30
N PHE A 19 12.02 -13.96 10.46
CA PHE A 19 11.04 -12.92 10.65
C PHE A 19 11.67 -11.75 11.44
N TRP A 20 11.43 -10.54 11.02
CA TRP A 20 11.86 -9.32 11.71
C TRP A 20 10.62 -8.54 12.14
N THR A 21 10.46 -8.33 13.45
CA THR A 21 9.42 -7.48 14.01
C THR A 21 9.74 -6.02 13.80
N THR A 22 8.72 -5.17 13.94
CA THR A 22 8.88 -3.72 14.08
C THR A 22 8.65 -3.31 15.53
N ASP A 23 8.80 -2.02 15.84
CA ASP A 23 8.46 -1.48 17.16
C ASP A 23 6.94 -1.50 17.45
N GLU A 24 6.13 -1.88 16.48
CA GLU A 24 4.66 -1.99 16.59
C GLU A 24 4.21 -3.28 17.29
N ILE A 25 5.09 -4.27 17.44
CA ILE A 25 4.79 -5.57 18.03
C ILE A 25 6.06 -6.22 18.58
N SER A 26 5.95 -6.86 19.74
CA SER A 26 7.02 -7.63 20.35
C SER A 26 7.20 -9.00 19.68
N ILE A 27 8.37 -9.60 19.89
CA ILE A 27 8.64 -10.98 19.48
C ILE A 27 7.64 -11.95 20.11
N ASP A 28 7.35 -11.80 21.41
CA ASP A 28 6.46 -12.70 22.15
C ASP A 28 5.03 -12.66 21.61
N GLU A 29 4.52 -11.48 21.26
CA GLU A 29 3.22 -11.32 20.60
C GLU A 29 3.18 -12.01 19.24
N ILE A 30 4.23 -11.87 18.41
CA ILE A 30 4.31 -12.56 17.11
C ILE A 30 4.34 -14.08 17.29
N VAL A 31 5.08 -14.59 18.27
CA VAL A 31 5.14 -16.03 18.56
C VAL A 31 3.79 -16.55 19.06
N ALA A 32 3.07 -15.75 19.85
CA ALA A 32 1.73 -16.11 20.32
C ALA A 32 0.71 -16.17 19.16
N ILE A 33 0.79 -15.23 18.20
CA ILE A 33 -0.10 -15.20 17.01
C ILE A 33 0.29 -16.30 16.01
N PHE A 34 1.58 -16.48 15.78
CA PHE A 34 2.13 -17.45 14.84
C PHE A 34 3.08 -18.43 15.54
N PRO A 35 2.55 -19.42 16.27
CA PRO A 35 3.38 -20.47 16.87
C PRO A 35 4.27 -21.19 15.83
N ILE A 36 3.80 -21.21 14.57
CA ILE A 36 4.57 -21.60 13.41
C ILE A 36 4.51 -20.43 12.42
N LEU A 37 5.65 -19.79 12.16
CA LEU A 37 5.74 -18.69 11.21
C LEU A 37 5.23 -19.12 9.83
N PRO A 38 4.43 -18.27 9.14
CA PRO A 38 3.97 -18.56 7.78
C PRO A 38 5.16 -18.78 6.86
N ASP A 39 5.11 -19.84 6.04
CA ASP A 39 6.13 -20.09 5.02
C ASP A 39 5.88 -19.23 3.77
N PRO A 40 6.64 -18.16 3.52
CA PRO A 40 6.39 -17.28 2.39
C PRO A 40 6.72 -17.89 1.03
N SER A 41 7.30 -19.09 0.99
CA SER A 41 7.48 -19.86 -0.24
C SER A 41 6.27 -20.75 -0.57
N SER A 42 5.35 -20.92 0.39
CA SER A 42 4.14 -21.72 0.23
C SER A 42 3.10 -21.00 -0.64
N GLU A 43 2.32 -21.80 -1.35
CA GLU A 43 1.11 -21.33 -2.07
C GLU A 43 -0.18 -21.63 -1.33
N SER A 44 -0.09 -22.34 -0.22
CA SER A 44 -1.23 -22.60 0.65
C SER A 44 -1.35 -21.53 1.73
N ILE A 45 -2.58 -21.22 2.09
CA ILE A 45 -2.88 -20.38 3.24
C ILE A 45 -3.07 -21.26 4.48
N PRO A 46 -2.79 -20.74 5.70
CA PRO A 46 -3.06 -21.46 6.94
C PRO A 46 -4.54 -21.84 7.06
N CYS A 47 -4.80 -22.92 7.82
CA CYS A 47 -6.16 -23.31 8.16
C CYS A 47 -6.86 -22.17 8.92
N GLY A 48 -8.12 -21.89 8.57
CA GLY A 48 -8.90 -20.79 9.16
C GLY A 48 -8.59 -19.40 8.59
N ALA A 49 -7.58 -19.24 7.74
CA ALA A 49 -7.32 -17.96 7.08
C ALA A 49 -8.29 -17.73 5.91
N LYS A 50 -8.66 -16.46 5.68
CA LYS A 50 -9.49 -16.02 4.55
C LYS A 50 -8.60 -15.52 3.42
N LEU A 51 -8.67 -16.17 2.25
CA LEU A 51 -7.99 -15.68 1.05
C LEU A 51 -8.63 -14.35 0.59
N LEU A 52 -7.81 -13.31 0.46
CA LEU A 52 -8.24 -12.01 -0.06
C LEU A 52 -7.88 -11.85 -1.55
N LYS A 53 -6.63 -12.22 -1.91
CA LYS A 53 -6.16 -12.09 -3.30
C LYS A 53 -5.16 -13.19 -3.63
N ARG A 54 -5.31 -13.79 -4.81
CA ARG A 54 -4.31 -14.70 -5.39
C ARG A 54 -3.92 -14.20 -6.77
N ALA A 55 -2.65 -13.94 -6.97
CA ALA A 55 -2.08 -13.65 -8.26
C ALA A 55 -0.88 -14.58 -8.49
N ARG A 56 -0.35 -14.63 -9.71
CA ARG A 56 0.73 -15.57 -10.09
C ARG A 56 1.92 -15.60 -9.13
N GLN A 57 2.22 -14.47 -8.46
CA GLN A 57 3.40 -14.32 -7.61
C GLN A 57 3.09 -13.63 -6.28
N ARG A 58 1.82 -13.53 -5.93
CA ARG A 58 1.36 -12.88 -4.71
C ARG A 58 0.19 -13.64 -4.13
N LEU A 59 0.26 -13.87 -2.83
CA LEU A 59 -0.79 -14.45 -2.03
C LEU A 59 -1.10 -13.49 -0.88
N VAL A 60 -2.33 -13.03 -0.78
CA VAL A 60 -2.79 -12.15 0.29
C VAL A 60 -3.92 -12.83 1.02
N PHE A 61 -3.80 -12.95 2.33
CA PHE A 61 -4.85 -13.54 3.15
C PHE A 61 -4.96 -12.82 4.50
N GLN A 62 -6.14 -12.89 5.07
CA GLN A 62 -6.44 -12.45 6.44
C GLN A 62 -6.37 -13.66 7.35
N THR A 63 -5.81 -13.48 8.54
CA THR A 63 -5.80 -14.52 9.57
C THR A 63 -6.06 -13.93 10.96
N ALA A 64 -6.51 -14.78 11.89
CA ALA A 64 -6.68 -14.38 13.29
C ALA A 64 -5.34 -13.96 13.91
N ALA A 65 -5.38 -12.95 14.74
CA ALA A 65 -4.26 -12.40 15.50
C ALA A 65 -4.76 -11.93 16.86
N PRO A 66 -5.08 -12.87 17.79
CA PRO A 66 -5.59 -12.52 19.10
C PRO A 66 -4.63 -11.59 19.85
N GLY A 67 -5.18 -10.54 20.47
CA GLY A 67 -4.39 -9.54 21.20
C GLY A 67 -4.00 -8.30 20.37
N LEU A 68 -4.09 -8.36 19.03
CA LEU A 68 -3.91 -7.18 18.19
C LEU A 68 -5.24 -6.44 17.95
N PRO A 69 -5.21 -5.15 17.59
CA PRO A 69 -6.40 -4.40 17.20
C PRO A 69 -7.19 -5.15 16.11
N GLY A 70 -8.52 -5.29 16.31
CA GLY A 70 -9.39 -6.05 15.41
C GLY A 70 -9.17 -7.57 15.44
N ASN A 71 -8.26 -8.10 16.26
CA ASN A 71 -7.92 -9.54 16.38
C ASN A 71 -7.59 -10.23 15.04
N LYS A 72 -7.12 -9.47 14.05
CA LYS A 72 -6.82 -9.94 12.70
C LYS A 72 -5.63 -9.21 12.12
N VAL A 73 -4.94 -9.87 11.20
CA VAL A 73 -3.86 -9.29 10.38
C VAL A 73 -4.01 -9.70 8.92
N VAL A 74 -3.42 -8.91 8.04
CA VAL A 74 -3.21 -9.27 6.64
C VAL A 74 -1.78 -9.76 6.46
N VAL A 75 -1.65 -10.92 5.85
CA VAL A 75 -0.35 -11.48 5.44
C VAL A 75 -0.27 -11.43 3.92
N LYS A 76 0.75 -10.73 3.41
CA LYS A 76 1.04 -10.63 1.98
C LYS A 76 2.33 -11.38 1.70
N MET A 77 2.26 -12.46 0.93
CA MET A 77 3.38 -13.34 0.60
C MET A 77 3.71 -13.29 -0.88
N PHE A 78 4.98 -13.45 -1.19
CA PHE A 78 5.54 -13.53 -2.54
C PHE A 78 6.32 -14.84 -2.67
N PRO A 79 5.67 -15.95 -3.09
CA PRO A 79 6.34 -17.21 -3.39
C PRO A 79 7.22 -17.07 -4.63
N LEU A 80 8.51 -17.36 -4.49
CA LEU A 80 9.52 -17.21 -5.57
C LEU A 80 9.91 -18.57 -6.13
N LYS A 81 9.01 -19.20 -6.90
CA LYS A 81 9.08 -20.59 -7.34
C LYS A 81 10.24 -20.92 -8.28
N ASN A 82 10.61 -19.98 -9.13
CA ASN A 82 11.58 -20.22 -10.20
C ASN A 82 12.67 -19.13 -10.23
N PRO A 83 13.81 -19.36 -10.90
CA PRO A 83 14.91 -18.39 -10.96
C PRO A 83 14.50 -17.01 -11.46
N ILE A 84 13.60 -16.93 -12.45
CA ILE A 84 13.10 -15.64 -13.00
C ILE A 84 12.30 -14.89 -11.95
N SER A 85 11.40 -15.57 -11.23
CA SER A 85 10.64 -14.92 -10.14
C SER A 85 11.56 -14.48 -9.00
N ARG A 86 12.58 -15.26 -8.65
CA ARG A 86 13.59 -14.88 -7.64
C ARG A 86 14.34 -13.62 -8.05
N LEU A 87 14.78 -13.55 -9.31
CA LEU A 87 15.50 -12.37 -9.81
C LEU A 87 14.61 -11.13 -9.82
N LYS A 88 13.38 -11.24 -10.31
CA LYS A 88 12.47 -10.12 -10.54
C LYS A 88 11.76 -9.63 -9.27
N TYR A 89 11.31 -10.56 -8.40
CA TYR A 89 10.38 -10.24 -7.30
C TYR A 89 10.97 -10.38 -5.90
N ARG A 90 12.23 -10.84 -5.76
CA ARG A 90 12.88 -11.04 -4.45
C ARG A 90 12.90 -9.81 -3.54
N LYS A 91 12.84 -8.60 -4.13
CA LYS A 91 12.90 -7.34 -3.39
C LYS A 91 11.52 -6.76 -3.08
N TYR A 92 10.42 -7.38 -3.53
CA TYR A 92 9.10 -6.77 -3.48
C TYR A 92 8.61 -6.56 -2.04
N ALA A 93 8.48 -7.62 -1.26
CA ALA A 93 8.06 -7.49 0.13
C ALA A 93 9.00 -6.58 0.95
N ARG A 94 10.33 -6.71 0.75
CA ARG A 94 11.31 -5.87 1.43
C ARG A 94 11.13 -4.40 1.06
N ARG A 95 10.93 -4.08 -0.23
CA ARG A 95 10.69 -2.70 -0.67
C ARG A 95 9.40 -2.16 -0.10
N GLU A 96 8.35 -2.94 -0.12
CA GLU A 96 7.05 -2.56 0.43
C GLU A 96 7.17 -2.29 1.93
N PHE A 97 7.82 -3.17 2.69
CA PHE A 97 8.11 -2.99 4.11
C PHE A 97 8.86 -1.66 4.38
N ILE A 98 9.96 -1.42 3.66
CA ILE A 98 10.75 -0.18 3.78
C ILE A 98 9.92 1.06 3.43
N ASN A 99 9.07 0.97 2.41
CA ASN A 99 8.26 2.10 1.98
C ASN A 99 7.13 2.42 2.97
N TYR A 100 6.54 1.42 3.64
CA TYR A 100 5.63 1.66 4.76
C TYR A 100 6.30 2.44 5.89
N GLN A 101 7.52 2.04 6.29
CA GLN A 101 8.26 2.75 7.33
C GLN A 101 8.52 4.21 6.93
N LYS A 102 8.99 4.44 5.70
CA LYS A 102 9.24 5.80 5.17
C LYS A 102 7.96 6.64 5.08
N ALA A 103 6.83 6.03 4.70
CA ALA A 103 5.54 6.73 4.66
C ALA A 103 5.13 7.19 6.06
N ARG A 104 5.26 6.30 7.06
CA ARG A 104 5.01 6.61 8.46
C ARG A 104 5.93 7.72 8.98
N ASP A 105 7.23 7.66 8.70
CA ASP A 105 8.21 8.70 9.09
C ASP A 105 7.86 10.06 8.50
N LYS A 106 7.09 10.10 7.41
CA LYS A 106 6.57 11.30 6.76
C LYS A 106 5.12 11.64 7.16
N ASN A 107 4.59 10.98 8.19
CA ASN A 107 3.23 11.16 8.67
C ASN A 107 2.14 10.90 7.61
N VAL A 108 2.41 10.04 6.62
CA VAL A 108 1.35 9.55 5.73
C VAL A 108 0.60 8.44 6.44
N PRO A 109 -0.74 8.51 6.53
CA PRO A 109 -1.54 7.47 7.15
C PRO A 109 -1.41 6.14 6.40
N VAL A 110 -0.87 5.14 7.08
CA VAL A 110 -0.65 3.78 6.58
C VAL A 110 -1.00 2.77 7.67
N PRO A 111 -1.42 1.54 7.32
CA PRO A 111 -1.62 0.50 8.33
C PRO A 111 -0.32 0.22 9.09
N LYS A 112 -0.43 -0.22 10.32
CA LYS A 112 0.72 -0.71 11.08
C LYS A 112 1.36 -1.88 10.36
N VAL A 113 2.69 -1.90 10.33
CA VAL A 113 3.45 -3.02 9.80
C VAL A 113 4.08 -3.76 10.97
N TYR A 114 3.64 -4.98 11.18
CA TYR A 114 4.09 -5.80 12.30
C TYR A 114 5.40 -6.53 12.01
N GLY A 115 5.68 -6.79 10.73
CA GLY A 115 6.96 -7.39 10.42
C GLY A 115 7.15 -7.78 8.96
N TYR A 116 8.40 -8.18 8.68
CA TYR A 116 8.87 -8.71 7.42
C TYR A 116 9.29 -10.17 7.59
N ILE A 117 8.93 -11.03 6.64
CA ILE A 117 9.25 -12.45 6.64
C ILE A 117 10.04 -12.81 5.38
N GLU A 118 11.07 -13.65 5.54
CA GLU A 118 11.89 -14.14 4.43
C GLU A 118 12.25 -15.60 4.64
N LYS A 119 12.16 -16.41 3.59
CA LYS A 119 12.69 -17.76 3.55
C LYS A 119 13.88 -17.83 2.62
N ARG A 120 14.96 -18.45 3.12
CA ARG A 120 16.16 -18.73 2.33
C ARG A 120 16.41 -20.23 2.21
N HIS A 121 16.92 -20.61 1.05
CA HIS A 121 17.41 -21.95 0.79
C HIS A 121 18.75 -21.85 0.06
N PHE A 122 19.80 -22.42 0.64
CA PHE A 122 21.19 -22.25 0.17
C PHE A 122 21.59 -20.79 -0.09
N GLY A 123 21.23 -19.88 0.83
CA GLY A 123 21.49 -18.44 0.71
C GLY A 123 20.57 -17.65 -0.24
N PHE A 124 19.79 -18.31 -1.08
CA PHE A 124 18.86 -17.66 -2.00
C PHE A 124 17.49 -17.42 -1.36
N VAL A 125 16.92 -16.25 -1.55
CA VAL A 125 15.54 -15.95 -1.15
C VAL A 125 14.58 -16.77 -2.02
N THR A 126 13.78 -17.62 -1.39
CA THR A 126 12.78 -18.47 -2.03
C THR A 126 11.35 -18.02 -1.77
N GLY A 127 11.15 -17.12 -0.83
CA GLY A 127 9.88 -16.47 -0.52
C GLY A 127 10.12 -15.28 0.39
N SER A 128 9.25 -14.30 0.33
CA SER A 128 9.25 -13.15 1.23
C SER A 128 7.83 -12.66 1.47
N GLY A 129 7.59 -11.91 2.54
CA GLY A 129 6.26 -11.39 2.85
C GLY A 129 6.31 -10.30 3.90
N ILE A 130 5.16 -9.69 4.12
CA ILE A 130 4.91 -8.72 5.18
C ILE A 130 3.63 -9.08 5.92
N ILE A 131 3.59 -8.69 7.20
CA ILE A 131 2.40 -8.78 8.03
C ILE A 131 2.01 -7.35 8.40
N ILE A 132 0.77 -6.99 8.08
CA ILE A 132 0.22 -5.66 8.29
C ILE A 132 -1.11 -5.73 9.03
N GLU A 133 -1.49 -4.63 9.61
CA GLU A 133 -2.77 -4.42 10.27
C GLU A 133 -3.95 -4.72 9.32
N TRP A 134 -4.99 -5.35 9.86
CA TRP A 134 -6.29 -5.41 9.22
C TRP A 134 -7.08 -4.14 9.52
N LEU A 135 -7.51 -3.43 8.50
CA LEU A 135 -8.28 -2.20 8.62
C LEU A 135 -9.76 -2.54 8.87
N GLU A 136 -10.08 -2.89 10.14
CA GLU A 136 -11.43 -3.31 10.53
C GLU A 136 -12.42 -2.16 10.38
N GLY A 137 -13.56 -2.43 9.73
CA GLY A 137 -14.63 -1.45 9.52
C GLY A 137 -14.34 -0.36 8.48
N GLN A 138 -13.11 -0.28 7.96
CA GLN A 138 -12.80 0.65 6.89
C GLN A 138 -13.23 0.11 5.53
N ARG A 139 -13.56 1.02 4.61
CA ARG A 139 -13.93 0.68 3.23
C ARG A 139 -12.95 1.35 2.28
N ASP A 140 -12.56 0.64 1.22
CA ASP A 140 -11.80 1.27 0.15
C ASP A 140 -12.72 2.14 -0.74
N LEU A 141 -12.12 3.04 -1.50
CA LEU A 141 -12.87 3.93 -2.38
C LEU A 141 -13.57 3.17 -3.52
N LEU A 142 -13.06 2.01 -3.92
CA LEU A 142 -13.71 1.19 -4.94
C LEU A 142 -15.05 0.66 -4.44
N ASP A 143 -15.12 0.20 -3.19
CA ASP A 143 -16.39 -0.23 -2.56
C ASP A 143 -17.42 0.92 -2.54
N ILE A 144 -16.96 2.17 -2.33
CA ILE A 144 -17.83 3.35 -2.40
C ILE A 144 -18.23 3.62 -3.84
N ALA A 145 -17.28 3.59 -4.77
CA ALA A 145 -17.51 3.85 -6.19
C ALA A 145 -18.57 2.93 -6.82
N ILE A 146 -18.60 1.66 -6.41
CA ILE A 146 -19.56 0.69 -6.95
C ILE A 146 -20.89 0.63 -6.20
N SER A 147 -21.04 1.36 -5.10
CA SER A 147 -22.23 1.28 -4.23
C SER A 147 -23.45 2.04 -4.75
N SER A 148 -23.27 3.00 -5.66
CA SER A 148 -24.35 3.78 -6.27
C SER A 148 -23.95 4.32 -7.65
N PRO A 149 -24.89 4.79 -8.48
CA PRO A 149 -24.60 5.42 -9.77
C PRO A 149 -23.65 6.62 -9.66
N GLU A 150 -23.78 7.44 -8.61
CA GLU A 150 -22.92 8.59 -8.33
C GLU A 150 -21.70 8.22 -7.47
N GLY A 151 -21.55 6.96 -7.09
CA GLY A 151 -20.54 6.47 -6.16
C GLY A 151 -19.13 6.77 -6.62
N TYR A 152 -18.87 6.73 -7.93
CA TYR A 152 -17.54 7.03 -8.47
C TYR A 152 -17.17 8.50 -8.26
N ALA A 153 -18.04 9.43 -8.55
CA ALA A 153 -17.79 10.85 -8.31
C ALA A 153 -17.57 11.16 -6.82
N CYS A 154 -18.38 10.53 -5.95
CA CYS A 154 -18.19 10.61 -4.51
C CYS A 154 -16.84 10.04 -4.06
N ALA A 155 -16.47 8.85 -4.49
CA ALA A 155 -15.20 8.22 -4.17
C ALA A 155 -14.01 9.08 -4.63
N ALA A 156 -14.06 9.63 -5.84
CA ALA A 156 -13.03 10.50 -6.36
C ALA A 156 -12.84 11.76 -5.50
N GLN A 157 -13.93 12.39 -5.06
CA GLN A 157 -13.86 13.55 -4.15
C GLN A 157 -13.27 13.17 -2.79
N LEU A 158 -13.68 12.04 -2.22
CA LEU A 158 -13.13 11.53 -0.96
C LEU A 158 -11.65 11.10 -1.08
N GLY A 159 -11.15 10.83 -2.28
CA GLY A 159 -9.75 10.52 -2.55
C GLY A 159 -8.81 11.73 -2.57
N ILE A 160 -9.34 12.95 -2.76
CA ILE A 160 -8.51 14.17 -2.84
C ILE A 160 -7.62 14.37 -1.61
N PRO A 161 -8.09 14.27 -0.35
CA PRO A 161 -7.25 14.41 0.83
C PRO A 161 -6.06 13.45 0.87
N ALA A 162 -6.23 12.21 0.36
CA ALA A 162 -5.14 11.23 0.30
C ALA A 162 -4.04 11.68 -0.69
N LEU A 163 -4.41 12.17 -1.88
CA LEU A 163 -3.45 12.68 -2.87
C LEU A 163 -2.76 13.96 -2.39
N VAL A 164 -3.49 14.86 -1.73
CA VAL A 164 -2.92 16.05 -1.09
C VAL A 164 -1.95 15.67 0.03
N GLY A 165 -2.31 14.70 0.86
CA GLY A 165 -1.45 14.16 1.91
C GLY A 165 -0.14 13.59 1.35
N LEU A 166 -0.21 12.81 0.27
CA LEU A 166 0.97 12.29 -0.44
C LEU A 166 1.86 13.42 -0.98
N TYR A 167 1.27 14.41 -1.63
CA TYR A 167 1.99 15.57 -2.16
C TYR A 167 2.69 16.36 -1.05
N ASN A 168 1.99 16.65 0.04
CA ASN A 168 2.53 17.36 1.19
C ASN A 168 3.67 16.60 1.87
N ALA A 169 3.58 15.28 1.94
CA ALA A 169 4.61 14.41 2.51
C ALA A 169 5.81 14.19 1.57
N GLY A 170 5.71 14.55 0.29
CA GLY A 170 6.71 14.19 -0.71
C GLY A 170 6.74 12.69 -1.00
N ALA A 171 5.60 12.01 -0.89
CA ALA A 171 5.45 10.57 -1.13
C ALA A 171 4.78 10.33 -2.49
N MET A 172 5.52 9.80 -3.46
CA MET A 172 5.00 9.42 -4.76
C MET A 172 4.49 7.98 -4.70
N HIS A 173 3.20 7.79 -4.59
CA HIS A 173 2.55 6.49 -4.61
C HIS A 173 1.88 6.27 -5.98
N ILE A 174 2.56 5.57 -6.89
CA ILE A 174 2.10 5.41 -8.28
C ILE A 174 0.85 4.53 -8.44
N ASP A 175 0.45 3.84 -7.39
CA ASP A 175 -0.75 2.99 -7.33
C ASP A 175 -1.76 3.53 -6.29
N ALA A 176 -1.75 4.87 -6.05
CA ALA A 176 -2.76 5.55 -5.23
C ALA A 176 -4.07 5.66 -6.02
N ARG A 177 -4.85 4.58 -5.99
CA ARG A 177 -6.14 4.43 -6.67
C ARG A 177 -7.19 3.90 -5.71
N ASP A 178 -8.43 3.86 -6.15
CA ASP A 178 -9.59 3.57 -5.31
C ASP A 178 -9.45 2.31 -4.45
N GLU A 179 -8.89 1.22 -4.99
CA GLU A 179 -8.66 -0.04 -4.25
C GLU A 179 -7.62 0.07 -3.12
N ASN A 180 -6.78 1.11 -3.13
CA ASN A 180 -5.64 1.26 -2.24
C ASN A 180 -5.78 2.44 -1.27
N ILE A 181 -6.90 3.16 -1.32
CA ILE A 181 -7.25 4.25 -0.41
C ILE A 181 -8.44 3.79 0.44
N PHE A 182 -8.22 3.59 1.71
CA PHE A 182 -9.23 3.21 2.70
C PHE A 182 -9.69 4.41 3.50
N LEU A 183 -10.95 4.44 3.89
CA LEU A 183 -11.55 5.49 4.71
C LEU A 183 -12.14 4.90 5.99
N SER A 184 -11.96 5.64 7.09
CA SER A 184 -12.52 5.29 8.40
C SER A 184 -14.04 5.53 8.48
N SER A 185 -14.57 6.45 7.67
CA SER A 185 -16.00 6.74 7.53
C SER A 185 -16.30 7.20 6.09
N GLN A 186 -17.58 7.49 5.77
CA GLN A 186 -17.99 7.99 4.45
C GLN A 186 -18.26 9.51 4.45
N ASP A 187 -17.92 10.21 5.50
CA ASP A 187 -18.05 11.66 5.56
C ASP A 187 -16.76 12.37 5.12
N SER A 188 -16.86 13.68 4.90
CA SER A 188 -15.74 14.52 4.44
C SER A 188 -14.63 14.70 5.48
N SER A 189 -14.87 14.30 6.74
CA SER A 189 -13.89 14.29 7.82
C SER A 189 -13.19 12.94 7.99
N ALA A 190 -13.49 11.95 7.12
CA ALA A 190 -12.92 10.62 7.18
C ALA A 190 -11.39 10.66 7.09
N GLU A 191 -10.75 9.97 8.01
CA GLU A 191 -9.33 9.71 7.92
C GLU A 191 -9.07 8.67 6.83
N PHE A 192 -8.09 8.93 5.98
CA PHE A 192 -7.66 7.98 4.96
C PHE A 192 -6.49 7.13 5.45
N CYS A 193 -6.35 5.95 4.85
CA CYS A 193 -5.22 5.04 5.06
C CYS A 193 -4.81 4.43 3.71
N LEU A 194 -3.53 4.45 3.38
CA LEU A 194 -3.00 4.00 2.09
C LEU A 194 -2.29 2.66 2.20
N ILE A 195 -2.61 1.74 1.30
CA ILE A 195 -1.98 0.40 1.23
C ILE A 195 -1.21 0.21 -0.08
N ASP A 196 -0.48 -0.91 -0.22
CA ASP A 196 0.27 -1.37 -1.43
C ASP A 196 1.44 -0.45 -1.84
N TRP A 197 2.36 -0.21 -0.90
CA TRP A 197 3.52 0.69 -1.05
C TRP A 197 4.70 0.12 -1.86
N GLN A 198 4.52 -0.97 -2.57
CA GLN A 198 5.59 -1.69 -3.28
C GLN A 198 6.37 -0.82 -4.28
N TYR A 199 5.70 0.11 -4.96
CA TYR A 199 6.27 0.96 -6.00
C TYR A 199 6.37 2.44 -5.63
N ALA A 200 6.24 2.77 -4.36
CA ALA A 200 6.35 4.16 -3.93
C ALA A 200 7.78 4.70 -4.02
N GLY A 201 7.88 6.00 -4.24
CA GLY A 201 9.10 6.80 -4.17
C GLY A 201 8.95 7.94 -3.16
N PHE A 202 10.07 8.51 -2.72
CA PHE A 202 10.03 9.61 -1.76
C PHE A 202 10.94 10.74 -2.24
N HIS A 203 10.42 11.95 -2.20
CA HIS A 203 11.01 13.18 -2.72
C HIS A 203 10.89 14.31 -1.68
N PRO A 204 11.47 15.48 -1.92
CA PRO A 204 11.15 16.65 -1.12
C PRO A 204 9.64 16.94 -1.14
N SER A 205 9.10 17.40 -0.02
CA SER A 205 7.69 17.76 0.11
C SER A 205 7.29 18.80 -0.93
N ARG A 206 6.09 18.68 -1.47
CA ARG A 206 5.52 19.60 -2.47
C ARG A 206 6.42 19.85 -3.69
N SER A 207 7.17 18.81 -4.14
CA SER A 207 7.90 18.91 -5.42
C SER A 207 6.91 19.19 -6.55
N GLU A 208 7.15 20.23 -7.36
CA GLU A 208 6.18 20.80 -8.32
C GLU A 208 5.54 19.76 -9.26
N TRP A 209 6.35 18.81 -9.75
CA TRP A 209 5.89 17.78 -10.68
C TRP A 209 5.09 16.64 -10.04
N MET A 210 5.11 16.53 -8.70
CA MET A 210 4.51 15.36 -8.01
C MET A 210 3.00 15.34 -8.12
N LEU A 211 2.35 16.50 -7.93
CA LEU A 211 0.89 16.56 -7.93
C LEU A 211 0.33 16.19 -9.30
N GLU A 212 0.98 16.64 -10.38
CA GLU A 212 0.59 16.29 -11.76
C GLU A 212 0.70 14.78 -12.00
N HIS A 213 1.76 14.15 -11.50
CA HIS A 213 1.93 12.69 -11.63
C HIS A 213 0.92 11.91 -10.79
N LEU A 214 0.67 12.32 -9.53
CA LEU A 214 -0.36 11.71 -8.69
C LEU A 214 -1.74 11.82 -9.35
N ALA A 215 -2.11 13.02 -9.83
CA ALA A 215 -3.36 13.24 -10.55
C ALA A 215 -3.45 12.37 -11.82
N ALA A 216 -2.39 12.36 -12.64
CA ALA A 216 -2.37 11.58 -13.87
C ALA A 216 -2.44 10.07 -13.61
N TYR A 217 -1.80 9.55 -12.55
CA TYR A 217 -1.92 8.15 -12.15
C TYR A 217 -3.34 7.82 -11.68
N TYR A 218 -3.95 8.67 -10.86
CA TYR A 218 -5.32 8.48 -10.40
C TYR A 218 -6.30 8.45 -11.58
N ILE A 219 -6.31 9.47 -12.43
CA ILE A 219 -7.17 9.57 -13.62
C ILE A 219 -6.97 8.38 -14.56
N ARG A 220 -5.72 7.94 -14.77
CA ARG A 220 -5.42 6.81 -15.67
C ARG A 220 -6.03 5.49 -15.17
N ASN A 221 -6.06 5.28 -13.86
CA ASN A 221 -6.65 4.08 -13.25
C ASN A 221 -8.18 4.14 -13.17
N ALA A 222 -8.77 5.31 -13.37
CA ALA A 222 -10.22 5.48 -13.42
C ALA A 222 -10.85 4.77 -14.63
N PRO A 223 -12.12 4.34 -14.54
CA PRO A 223 -12.89 3.89 -15.69
C PRO A 223 -12.87 4.92 -16.82
N SER A 224 -12.80 4.46 -18.07
CA SER A 224 -12.65 5.37 -19.23
C SER A 224 -13.76 6.41 -19.34
N VAL A 225 -14.97 6.05 -18.92
CA VAL A 225 -16.16 6.92 -18.92
C VAL A 225 -16.04 8.09 -17.94
N GLU A 226 -15.29 7.90 -16.84
CA GLU A 226 -15.14 8.88 -15.76
C GLU A 226 -13.96 9.85 -15.97
N ARG A 227 -13.00 9.50 -16.82
CA ARG A 227 -11.74 10.27 -16.99
C ARG A 227 -11.98 11.71 -17.41
N ALA A 228 -12.97 11.95 -18.27
CA ALA A 228 -13.29 13.30 -18.73
C ALA A 228 -13.80 14.19 -17.59
N ALA A 229 -14.65 13.65 -16.71
CA ALA A 229 -15.16 14.36 -15.53
C ALA A 229 -14.02 14.68 -14.54
N LEU A 230 -13.07 13.76 -14.36
CA LEU A 230 -11.91 13.99 -13.49
C LEU A 230 -10.96 15.07 -14.02
N CYS A 231 -10.87 15.27 -15.32
CA CYS A 231 -10.07 16.37 -15.92
C CYS A 231 -10.70 17.77 -15.75
N GLY A 232 -11.91 17.87 -15.22
CA GLY A 232 -12.63 19.12 -14.96
C GLY A 232 -12.59 19.53 -13.48
N ASP A 233 -13.78 19.50 -12.86
CA ASP A 233 -13.99 20.01 -11.50
C ASP A 233 -13.16 19.30 -10.44
N TRP A 234 -12.97 17.99 -10.57
CA TRP A 234 -12.14 17.22 -9.64
C TRP A 234 -10.68 17.69 -9.65
N LEU A 235 -10.09 17.90 -10.83
CA LEU A 235 -8.71 18.38 -10.97
C LEU A 235 -8.55 19.79 -10.41
N THR A 236 -9.57 20.64 -10.60
CA THR A 236 -9.63 21.99 -10.01
C THR A 236 -9.63 21.94 -8.49
N GLU A 237 -10.45 21.06 -7.91
CA GLU A 237 -10.54 20.92 -6.46
C GLU A 237 -9.25 20.33 -5.86
N LEU A 238 -8.65 19.32 -6.51
CA LEU A 238 -7.35 18.77 -6.10
C LEU A 238 -6.27 19.86 -6.08
N HIS A 239 -6.17 20.65 -7.14
CA HIS A 239 -5.20 21.74 -7.24
C HIS A 239 -5.37 22.78 -6.13
N LYS A 240 -6.63 23.17 -5.86
CA LYS A 240 -7.00 24.14 -4.83
C LYS A 240 -6.66 23.60 -3.42
N GLN A 241 -7.05 22.38 -3.09
CA GLN A 241 -6.78 21.79 -1.77
C GLN A 241 -5.29 21.53 -1.52
N ALA A 242 -4.53 21.24 -2.57
CA ALA A 242 -3.08 21.08 -2.49
C ALA A 242 -2.34 22.42 -2.33
N GLU A 243 -3.03 23.57 -2.47
CA GLU A 243 -2.40 24.90 -2.50
C GLU A 243 -1.20 24.91 -3.46
N HIS A 244 -1.38 24.33 -4.65
CA HIS A 244 -0.30 24.16 -5.61
C HIS A 244 0.16 25.52 -6.16
N LYS A 245 1.48 25.75 -6.20
CA LYS A 245 2.06 27.07 -6.55
C LYS A 245 1.96 27.41 -8.04
N ILE A 246 1.86 26.41 -8.89
CA ILE A 246 1.77 26.60 -10.35
C ILE A 246 0.33 26.97 -10.70
N GLU A 247 0.14 27.90 -11.64
CA GLU A 247 -1.18 28.28 -12.12
C GLU A 247 -1.95 27.06 -12.65
N PHE A 248 -3.27 27.00 -12.39
CA PHE A 248 -4.12 25.87 -12.74
C PHE A 248 -4.07 25.48 -14.22
N ASN A 249 -4.10 26.45 -15.13
CA ASN A 249 -4.06 26.15 -16.56
C ASN A 249 -2.75 25.44 -16.97
N PHE A 250 -1.64 25.78 -16.35
CA PHE A 250 -0.36 25.14 -16.59
C PHE A 250 -0.33 23.73 -15.99
N PHE A 251 -0.81 23.60 -14.77
CA PHE A 251 -0.96 22.30 -14.08
C PHE A 251 -1.83 21.33 -14.90
N SER A 252 -3.03 21.75 -15.32
CA SER A 252 -3.95 20.93 -16.12
C SER A 252 -3.31 20.44 -17.42
N ARG A 253 -2.64 21.34 -18.19
CA ARG A 253 -1.93 20.96 -19.42
C ARG A 253 -0.83 19.92 -19.18
N ARG A 254 -0.12 19.99 -18.05
CA ARG A 254 0.91 19.00 -17.70
C ARG A 254 0.29 17.65 -17.36
N VAL A 255 -0.83 17.61 -16.65
CA VAL A 255 -1.59 16.38 -16.41
C VAL A 255 -2.06 15.76 -17.71
N GLU A 256 -2.65 16.54 -18.64
CA GLU A 256 -3.08 16.08 -19.95
C GLU A 256 -1.93 15.51 -20.78
N ALA A 257 -0.77 16.19 -20.77
CA ALA A 257 0.44 15.71 -21.44
C ALA A 257 0.91 14.35 -20.86
N LEU A 258 0.86 14.18 -19.53
CA LEU A 258 1.19 12.91 -18.88
C LEU A 258 0.20 11.80 -19.22
N LEU A 259 -1.08 12.12 -19.38
CA LEU A 259 -2.11 11.15 -19.80
C LEU A 259 -1.89 10.69 -21.24
N SER A 260 -1.47 11.60 -22.13
CA SER A 260 -1.25 11.35 -23.57
C SER A 260 0.06 10.61 -23.85
N ALA A 261 1.10 10.81 -23.05
CA ALA A 261 2.48 10.32 -23.32
C ALA A 261 2.67 8.79 -23.22
N ARG A 262 1.63 8.00 -22.93
CA ARG A 262 1.71 6.54 -22.71
C ARG A 262 0.53 5.78 -23.37
N GLN A 263 0.05 6.23 -24.50
CA GLN A 263 -0.81 5.40 -25.35
C GLN A 263 -0.01 4.42 -26.18
#